data_4019b52f67ad4687e98ae474426ad716
#
_entry.id   4019b52f67ad4687e98ae474426ad716
#
_cell.length_a   1.000
_cell.length_b   1.000
_cell.length_c   1.000
_cell.angle_alpha   90.00
_cell.angle_beta   90.00
_cell.angle_gamma   90.00
#
_symmetry.space_group_name_H-M   'P 1'
#
loop_
_entity.id
_entity.type
_entity.pdbx_description
1 polymer ?
#
loop_
_entity_poly.entity_id
_entity_poly.type
_entity_poly.pdbx_seq_one_letter_code
_entity_poly.pdbx_strand_id
1 'polypeptide(L)'
;MDKQLIKKIALIVAALLLVAFVVWIIVASLTKEDEVKNREYDKAEVEAATVVLLENSKILNEIYWGKGIPYVEDMSLASGSYYPANDIYLESIGIETIEDLKTLTEKTYSDGMCDQIYKTILSSVYSDTGIVGLARYEQVYTGKNNDIPDYIRVYTEAKCWFEDTVDYNPEVEALRSEGDVVYVMVLVTVTSHEDPEKVMNINLEIGLVEEEDGWRLDSPTYAKYYEDYTS
;
A
#
# COMPACT_ATOMS: atom_id res chain seq x y z
N MET A 1 41.02 -61.52 -3.63
CA MET A 1 40.43 -60.29 -4.06
C MET A 1 41.45 -59.16 -3.84
N ASP A 2 41.78 -58.42 -4.85
CA ASP A 2 42.85 -57.40 -4.82
C ASP A 2 42.47 -56.28 -3.84
N LYS A 3 43.36 -55.98 -2.88
CA LYS A 3 43.17 -54.92 -1.88
C LYS A 3 42.96 -53.53 -2.52
N GLN A 4 43.48 -53.29 -3.69
CA GLN A 4 43.28 -52.05 -4.44
C GLN A 4 41.87 -51.99 -5.04
N LEU A 5 41.31 -53.11 -5.49
CA LEU A 5 39.94 -53.17 -5.99
C LEU A 5 38.93 -52.88 -4.91
N ILE A 6 39.13 -53.45 -3.70
CA ILE A 6 38.25 -53.20 -2.53
C ILE A 6 38.28 -51.71 -2.16
N LYS A 7 39.45 -51.08 -2.13
CA LYS A 7 39.53 -49.60 -1.85
C LYS A 7 38.85 -48.75 -2.90
N LYS A 8 38.93 -49.08 -4.18
CA LYS A 8 38.23 -48.37 -5.24
C LYS A 8 36.71 -48.54 -5.13
N ILE A 9 36.22 -49.72 -4.87
CA ILE A 9 34.79 -49.99 -4.66
C ILE A 9 34.28 -49.22 -3.44
N ALA A 10 35.01 -49.24 -2.32
CA ALA A 10 34.63 -48.49 -1.10
C ALA A 10 34.58 -46.98 -1.36
N LEU A 11 35.50 -46.43 -2.15
CA LEU A 11 35.50 -44.99 -2.50
C LEU A 11 34.30 -44.61 -3.38
N ILE A 12 33.97 -45.46 -4.37
CA ILE A 12 32.77 -45.24 -5.22
C ILE A 12 31.48 -45.29 -4.40
N VAL A 13 31.35 -46.27 -3.50
CA VAL A 13 30.16 -46.38 -2.60
C VAL A 13 30.08 -45.18 -1.70
N ALA A 14 31.16 -44.69 -1.11
CA ALA A 14 31.18 -43.50 -0.27
C ALA A 14 30.78 -42.25 -1.06
N ALA A 15 31.26 -42.11 -2.32
CA ALA A 15 30.88 -41.01 -3.18
C ALA A 15 29.38 -41.02 -3.55
N LEU A 16 28.81 -42.19 -3.84
CA LEU A 16 27.40 -42.37 -4.14
C LEU A 16 26.52 -42.06 -2.93
N LEU A 17 26.93 -42.47 -1.73
CA LEU A 17 26.21 -42.13 -0.49
C LEU A 17 26.23 -40.64 -0.19
N LEU A 18 27.35 -39.97 -0.48
CA LEU A 18 27.48 -38.52 -0.29
C LEU A 18 26.57 -37.77 -1.28
N VAL A 19 26.52 -38.18 -2.53
CA VAL A 19 25.60 -37.61 -3.54
C VAL A 19 24.14 -37.84 -3.13
N ALA A 20 23.79 -39.06 -2.71
CA ALA A 20 22.43 -39.36 -2.23
C ALA A 20 22.04 -38.54 -1.01
N PHE A 21 22.97 -38.28 -0.09
CA PHE A 21 22.75 -37.43 1.09
C PHE A 21 22.53 -35.95 0.72
N VAL A 22 23.33 -35.43 -0.21
CA VAL A 22 23.17 -34.05 -0.73
C VAL A 22 21.83 -33.91 -1.45
N VAL A 23 21.46 -34.86 -2.31
CA VAL A 23 20.14 -34.86 -2.98
C VAL A 23 19.02 -34.92 -1.96
N TRP A 24 19.16 -35.74 -0.92
CA TRP A 24 18.16 -35.80 0.16
C TRP A 24 18.02 -34.47 0.91
N ILE A 25 19.12 -33.78 1.23
CA ILE A 25 19.08 -32.43 1.85
C ILE A 25 18.39 -31.43 0.92
N ILE A 26 18.71 -31.45 -0.37
CA ILE A 26 18.08 -30.53 -1.35
C ILE A 26 16.59 -30.83 -1.46
N VAL A 27 16.19 -32.08 -1.58
CA VAL A 27 14.78 -32.48 -1.63
C VAL A 27 14.08 -32.13 -0.30
N ALA A 28 14.69 -32.40 0.84
CA ALA A 28 14.13 -32.06 2.16
C ALA A 28 14.03 -30.55 2.39
N SER A 29 14.91 -29.73 1.80
CA SER A 29 14.78 -28.27 1.85
C SER A 29 13.77 -27.73 0.83
N LEU A 30 13.57 -28.41 -0.30
CA LEU A 30 12.54 -28.03 -1.29
C LEU A 30 11.13 -28.56 -0.90
N THR A 31 11.06 -29.62 -0.08
CA THR A 31 9.79 -30.18 0.45
C THR A 31 9.44 -29.68 1.85
N LYS A 32 10.28 -28.88 2.49
CA LYS A 32 9.78 -27.95 3.48
C LYS A 32 8.96 -26.87 2.70
N GLU A 33 7.74 -27.22 2.33
CA GLU A 33 6.66 -26.28 2.48
C GLU A 33 6.76 -25.86 3.95
N ASP A 34 7.25 -24.67 4.22
CA ASP A 34 6.99 -24.04 5.50
C ASP A 34 5.47 -24.15 5.60
N GLU A 35 4.96 -24.96 6.54
CA GLU A 35 3.56 -24.89 6.90
C GLU A 35 3.38 -23.48 7.36
N VAL A 36 2.90 -22.63 6.46
CA VAL A 36 2.55 -21.24 6.74
C VAL A 36 1.50 -21.37 7.82
N LYS A 37 1.91 -21.15 9.07
CA LYS A 37 1.02 -21.26 10.20
C LYS A 37 0.03 -20.13 10.07
N ASN A 38 -1.15 -20.47 9.57
CA ASN A 38 -2.22 -19.49 9.39
C ASN A 38 -2.55 -18.87 10.74
N ARG A 39 -2.65 -17.54 10.75
CA ARG A 39 -3.02 -16.77 11.91
C ARG A 39 -4.46 -17.12 12.33
N GLU A 40 -4.67 -17.35 13.60
CA GLU A 40 -6.01 -17.35 14.18
C GLU A 40 -6.49 -15.92 14.34
N TYR A 41 -7.71 -15.60 13.93
CA TYR A 41 -8.29 -14.27 14.01
C TYR A 41 -9.76 -14.33 14.41
N ASP A 42 -10.23 -13.28 15.07
CA ASP A 42 -11.67 -13.08 15.32
C ASP A 42 -12.30 -12.47 14.06
N LYS A 43 -13.19 -13.25 13.42
CA LYS A 43 -13.85 -12.86 12.19
C LYS A 43 -14.62 -11.54 12.34
N ALA A 44 -15.37 -11.36 13.43
CA ALA A 44 -16.18 -10.16 13.63
C ALA A 44 -15.33 -8.92 13.89
N GLU A 45 -14.20 -9.09 14.59
CA GLU A 45 -13.24 -8.02 14.82
C GLU A 45 -12.61 -7.54 13.51
N VAL A 46 -12.12 -8.48 12.67
CA VAL A 46 -11.53 -8.18 11.37
C VAL A 46 -12.52 -7.48 10.46
N GLU A 47 -13.76 -7.97 10.36
CA GLU A 47 -14.80 -7.37 9.53
C GLU A 47 -15.13 -5.94 10.01
N ALA A 48 -15.26 -5.73 11.31
CA ALA A 48 -15.51 -4.39 11.87
C ALA A 48 -14.34 -3.43 11.65
N ALA A 49 -13.11 -3.88 11.85
CA ALA A 49 -11.92 -3.08 11.59
C ALA A 49 -11.81 -2.70 10.10
N THR A 50 -12.09 -3.65 9.21
CA THR A 50 -12.04 -3.42 7.76
C THR A 50 -12.96 -2.27 7.33
N VAL A 51 -14.17 -2.19 7.84
CA VAL A 51 -15.09 -1.10 7.50
C VAL A 51 -14.49 0.26 7.81
N VAL A 52 -13.89 0.44 8.99
CA VAL A 52 -13.24 1.70 9.39
C VAL A 52 -12.03 2.01 8.51
N LEU A 53 -11.22 1.00 8.22
CA LEU A 53 -10.03 1.15 7.37
C LEU A 53 -10.40 1.53 5.93
N LEU A 54 -11.49 0.99 5.40
CA LEU A 54 -11.98 1.33 4.06
C LEU A 54 -12.48 2.78 3.96
N GLU A 55 -13.16 3.29 4.98
CA GLU A 55 -13.57 4.70 5.01
C GLU A 55 -12.34 5.62 5.02
N ASN A 56 -11.34 5.33 5.82
CA ASN A 56 -10.08 6.08 5.82
C ASN A 56 -9.37 5.96 4.47
N SER A 57 -9.31 4.75 3.90
CA SER A 57 -8.66 4.52 2.62
C SER A 57 -9.33 5.26 1.47
N LYS A 58 -10.65 5.46 1.52
CA LYS A 58 -11.39 6.25 0.53
C LYS A 58 -10.88 7.69 0.49
N ILE A 59 -10.70 8.32 1.65
CA ILE A 59 -10.14 9.67 1.77
C ILE A 59 -8.70 9.70 1.25
N LEU A 60 -7.87 8.76 1.69
CA LEU A 60 -6.47 8.69 1.29
C LEU A 60 -6.28 8.38 -0.19
N ASN A 61 -7.13 7.53 -0.77
CA ASN A 61 -7.11 7.24 -2.20
C ASN A 61 -7.39 8.49 -3.04
N GLU A 62 -8.39 9.29 -2.65
CA GLU A 62 -8.69 10.56 -3.33
C GLU A 62 -7.51 11.53 -3.22
N ILE A 63 -6.90 11.64 -2.04
CA ILE A 63 -5.75 12.51 -1.81
C ILE A 63 -4.54 12.03 -2.63
N TYR A 64 -4.18 10.75 -2.57
CA TYR A 64 -2.92 10.27 -3.13
C TYR A 64 -2.98 9.99 -4.62
N TRP A 65 -4.10 9.48 -5.12
CA TRP A 65 -4.20 9.01 -6.51
C TRP A 65 -5.37 9.59 -7.29
N GLY A 66 -6.39 10.12 -6.61
CA GLY A 66 -7.51 10.83 -7.21
C GLY A 66 -7.17 12.28 -7.55
N LYS A 67 -8.17 13.15 -7.46
CA LYS A 67 -8.02 14.60 -7.73
C LYS A 67 -7.07 15.30 -6.77
N GLY A 68 -6.87 14.70 -5.59
CA GLY A 68 -5.98 15.23 -4.58
C GLY A 68 -6.61 16.31 -3.68
N ILE A 69 -5.76 16.91 -2.87
CA ILE A 69 -6.15 18.05 -2.04
C ILE A 69 -6.41 19.25 -2.95
N PRO A 70 -7.61 19.88 -2.92
CA PRO A 70 -7.85 21.13 -3.63
C PRO A 70 -6.87 22.22 -3.19
N TYR A 71 -6.55 23.14 -4.10
CA TYR A 71 -5.63 24.24 -3.83
C TYR A 71 -6.28 25.58 -4.10
N VAL A 72 -5.66 26.65 -3.59
CA VAL A 72 -6.07 28.03 -3.81
C VAL A 72 -5.07 28.69 -4.73
N GLU A 73 -5.54 29.33 -5.81
CA GLU A 73 -4.69 30.07 -6.75
C GLU A 73 -4.24 31.42 -6.15
N ASP A 74 -3.45 31.35 -5.07
CA ASP A 74 -2.82 32.51 -4.48
C ASP A 74 -1.37 32.67 -5.00
N MET A 75 -1.20 33.55 -5.95
CA MET A 75 0.10 33.81 -6.58
C MET A 75 1.14 34.37 -5.61
N SER A 76 0.74 34.94 -4.47
CA SER A 76 1.67 35.46 -3.47
C SER A 76 2.37 34.35 -2.68
N LEU A 77 1.72 33.18 -2.58
CA LEU A 77 2.22 31.98 -1.90
C LEU A 77 2.68 30.88 -2.88
N ALA A 78 2.45 31.07 -4.18
CA ALA A 78 2.82 30.11 -5.21
C ALA A 78 4.34 30.01 -5.35
N SER A 79 4.83 28.80 -5.65
CA SER A 79 6.24 28.54 -5.96
C SER A 79 6.33 27.55 -7.12
N GLY A 80 6.57 28.05 -8.33
CA GLY A 80 6.48 27.24 -9.54
C GLY A 80 5.07 26.71 -9.76
N SER A 81 4.93 25.40 -9.91
CA SER A 81 3.62 24.72 -10.04
C SER A 81 3.04 24.26 -8.68
N TYR A 82 3.51 24.82 -7.56
CA TYR A 82 2.96 24.58 -6.23
C TYR A 82 2.09 25.74 -5.78
N TYR A 83 0.91 25.40 -5.25
CA TYR A 83 -0.05 26.34 -4.68
C TYR A 83 -0.45 25.92 -3.27
N PRO A 84 -0.87 26.85 -2.40
CA PRO A 84 -1.34 26.49 -1.06
C PRO A 84 -2.58 25.60 -1.15
N ALA A 85 -2.65 24.59 -0.28
CA ALA A 85 -3.81 23.75 -0.14
C ALA A 85 -5.03 24.57 0.33
N ASN A 86 -6.23 24.05 0.07
CA ASN A 86 -7.46 24.67 0.54
C ASN A 86 -7.69 24.28 2.02
N ASP A 87 -7.55 25.24 2.92
CA ASP A 87 -7.68 25.04 4.37
C ASP A 87 -9.06 24.51 4.77
N ILE A 88 -10.13 24.98 4.12
CA ILE A 88 -11.51 24.52 4.43
C ILE A 88 -11.64 23.01 4.12
N TYR A 89 -11.04 22.54 3.04
CA TYR A 89 -11.02 21.12 2.72
C TYR A 89 -10.20 20.35 3.75
N LEU A 90 -9.01 20.83 4.09
CA LEU A 90 -8.14 20.18 5.08
C LEU A 90 -8.80 20.07 6.44
N GLU A 91 -9.43 21.16 6.92
CA GLU A 91 -10.20 21.14 8.17
C GLU A 91 -11.35 20.11 8.13
N SER A 92 -12.03 19.98 6.97
CA SER A 92 -13.16 19.05 6.82
C SER A 92 -12.77 17.58 6.96
N ILE A 93 -11.50 17.25 6.71
CA ILE A 93 -10.95 15.90 6.83
C ILE A 93 -10.01 15.73 8.04
N GLY A 94 -9.88 16.77 8.87
CA GLY A 94 -9.08 16.75 10.11
C GLY A 94 -7.57 16.68 9.88
N ILE A 95 -7.07 17.25 8.79
CA ILE A 95 -5.66 17.32 8.42
C ILE A 95 -5.21 18.79 8.40
N GLU A 96 -4.18 19.13 9.15
CA GLU A 96 -3.57 20.46 9.16
C GLU A 96 -2.13 20.43 8.61
N THR A 97 -1.47 19.30 8.76
CA THR A 97 -0.05 19.11 8.41
C THR A 97 0.17 17.84 7.59
N ILE A 98 1.34 17.75 6.95
CA ILE A 98 1.79 16.49 6.33
C ILE A 98 1.94 15.37 7.37
N GLU A 99 2.26 15.70 8.61
CA GLU A 99 2.37 14.72 9.68
C GLU A 99 1.01 14.14 10.07
N ASP A 100 -0.07 14.95 10.05
CA ASP A 100 -1.43 14.44 10.25
C ASP A 100 -1.84 13.50 9.12
N LEU A 101 -1.49 13.86 7.88
CA LEU A 101 -1.72 13.00 6.71
C LEU A 101 -0.99 11.66 6.84
N LYS A 102 0.27 11.66 7.29
CA LYS A 102 1.02 10.43 7.58
C LYS A 102 0.39 9.64 8.71
N THR A 103 -0.01 10.30 9.79
CA THR A 103 -0.68 9.65 10.92
C THR A 103 -1.96 8.94 10.50
N LEU A 104 -2.77 9.55 9.63
CA LEU A 104 -3.95 8.90 9.06
C LEU A 104 -3.56 7.70 8.19
N THR A 105 -2.48 7.83 7.41
CA THR A 105 -1.96 6.76 6.54
C THR A 105 -1.50 5.57 7.36
N GLU A 106 -0.70 5.79 8.39
CA GLU A 106 -0.18 4.76 9.31
C GLU A 106 -1.27 4.06 10.12
N LYS A 107 -2.36 4.76 10.44
CA LYS A 107 -3.55 4.15 11.05
C LYS A 107 -4.37 3.30 10.07
N THR A 108 -4.14 3.45 8.77
CA THR A 108 -4.95 2.81 7.73
C THR A 108 -4.20 1.69 7.04
N TYR A 109 -2.93 1.90 6.72
CA TYR A 109 -2.11 0.98 5.94
C TYR A 109 -0.96 0.42 6.76
N SER A 110 -0.51 -0.79 6.41
CA SER A 110 0.68 -1.42 6.97
C SER A 110 1.94 -0.60 6.71
N ASP A 111 2.97 -0.81 7.53
CA ASP A 111 4.29 -0.17 7.36
C ASP A 111 4.82 -0.31 5.93
N GLY A 112 4.67 -1.51 5.33
CA GLY A 112 5.12 -1.78 3.97
C GLY A 112 4.38 -0.96 2.92
N MET A 113 3.07 -0.76 3.09
CA MET A 113 2.25 0.09 2.22
C MET A 113 2.56 1.57 2.45
N CYS A 114 2.73 2.01 3.70
CA CYS A 114 3.12 3.39 4.03
C CYS A 114 4.43 3.79 3.35
N ASP A 115 5.44 2.92 3.41
CA ASP A 115 6.73 3.14 2.75
C ASP A 115 6.60 3.36 1.23
N GLN A 116 5.74 2.59 0.57
CA GLN A 116 5.50 2.73 -0.87
C GLN A 116 4.78 4.06 -1.19
N ILE A 117 3.75 4.40 -0.40
CA ILE A 117 3.00 5.65 -0.54
C ILE A 117 3.94 6.85 -0.36
N TYR A 118 4.75 6.86 0.70
CA TYR A 118 5.65 7.98 0.99
C TYR A 118 6.70 8.19 -0.10
N LYS A 119 7.27 7.11 -0.63
CA LYS A 119 8.23 7.19 -1.75
C LYS A 119 7.59 7.73 -3.02
N THR A 120 6.33 7.40 -3.27
CA THR A 120 5.66 7.74 -4.53
C THR A 120 5.03 9.14 -4.50
N ILE A 121 4.46 9.54 -3.35
CA ILE A 121 3.59 10.70 -3.23
C ILE A 121 4.24 11.86 -2.48
N LEU A 122 4.94 11.56 -1.37
CA LEU A 122 5.47 12.57 -0.46
C LEU A 122 6.97 12.83 -0.64
N SER A 123 7.62 12.16 -1.57
CA SER A 123 9.06 12.33 -1.81
C SER A 123 9.35 12.77 -3.23
N SER A 124 10.18 13.79 -3.38
CA SER A 124 10.74 14.15 -4.68
C SER A 124 11.82 13.14 -5.06
N VAL A 125 11.80 12.67 -6.31
CA VAL A 125 12.77 11.72 -6.83
C VAL A 125 13.86 12.47 -7.59
N TYR A 126 15.10 12.24 -7.21
CA TYR A 126 16.28 12.85 -7.81
C TYR A 126 17.08 11.81 -8.59
N SER A 127 17.64 12.22 -9.71
CA SER A 127 18.64 11.48 -10.48
C SER A 127 19.94 12.29 -10.58
N ASP A 128 20.98 11.69 -11.14
CA ASP A 128 22.27 12.37 -11.39
C ASP A 128 22.11 13.58 -12.33
N THR A 129 21.02 13.65 -13.08
CA THR A 129 20.71 14.73 -14.03
C THR A 129 19.73 15.77 -13.49
N GLY A 130 19.24 15.61 -12.26
CA GLY A 130 18.30 16.54 -11.62
C GLY A 130 17.05 15.87 -11.07
N ILE A 131 15.98 16.65 -10.88
CA ILE A 131 14.70 16.18 -10.37
C ILE A 131 13.97 15.41 -11.47
N VAL A 132 13.58 14.16 -11.21
CA VAL A 132 12.77 13.31 -12.12
C VAL A 132 11.30 13.26 -11.74
N GLY A 133 10.97 13.56 -10.47
CA GLY A 133 9.60 13.62 -9.98
C GLY A 133 9.51 14.55 -8.79
N LEU A 134 8.41 15.26 -8.66
CA LEU A 134 8.14 16.18 -7.55
C LEU A 134 7.16 15.51 -6.60
N ALA A 135 7.33 15.75 -5.29
CA ALA A 135 6.36 15.36 -4.28
C ALA A 135 5.00 16.00 -4.60
N ARG A 136 3.92 15.25 -4.43
CA ARG A 136 2.57 15.77 -4.64
C ARG A 136 2.20 16.83 -3.61
N TYR A 137 2.68 16.67 -2.38
CA TYR A 137 2.44 17.57 -1.26
C TYR A 137 3.71 17.88 -0.53
N GLU A 138 3.85 19.11 -0.07
CA GLU A 138 4.98 19.54 0.75
C GLU A 138 4.52 20.43 1.89
N GLN A 139 5.16 20.29 3.07
CA GLN A 139 4.97 21.20 4.19
C GLN A 139 5.82 22.45 4.02
N VAL A 140 5.21 23.62 4.12
CA VAL A 140 5.91 24.91 4.14
C VAL A 140 5.96 25.41 5.57
N TYR A 141 7.15 25.64 6.07
CA TYR A 141 7.41 26.23 7.36
C TYR A 141 7.76 27.71 7.18
N THR A 142 6.89 28.59 7.62
CA THR A 142 7.04 30.04 7.41
C THR A 142 7.88 30.72 8.47
N GLY A 143 8.14 30.02 9.59
CA GLY A 143 8.97 30.50 10.70
C GLY A 143 8.21 31.42 11.68
N LYS A 144 8.72 31.48 12.92
CA LYS A 144 8.04 32.15 14.06
C LYS A 144 7.83 33.67 13.94
N ASN A 145 8.44 34.31 12.96
CA ASN A 145 8.35 35.76 12.76
C ASN A 145 7.52 36.15 11.53
N ASN A 146 6.78 35.22 10.96
CA ASN A 146 5.96 35.45 9.79
C ASN A 146 4.47 35.45 10.20
N ASP A 147 3.70 36.38 9.71
CA ASP A 147 2.24 36.46 9.94
C ASP A 147 1.47 35.36 9.19
N ILE A 148 2.16 34.62 8.33
CA ILE A 148 1.60 33.50 7.57
C ILE A 148 1.81 32.21 8.37
N PRO A 149 0.77 31.43 8.68
CA PRO A 149 0.91 30.13 9.34
C PRO A 149 1.64 29.13 8.43
N ASP A 150 2.15 28.05 9.03
CA ASP A 150 2.66 26.91 8.27
C ASP A 150 1.49 26.30 7.47
N TYR A 151 1.76 25.84 6.25
CA TYR A 151 0.72 25.32 5.37
C TYR A 151 1.24 24.17 4.48
N ILE A 152 0.31 23.38 3.95
CA ILE A 152 0.59 22.38 2.92
C ILE A 152 0.51 23.06 1.56
N ARG A 153 1.46 22.77 0.67
CA ARG A 153 1.36 23.15 -0.74
C ARG A 153 1.18 21.92 -1.63
N VAL A 154 0.43 22.10 -2.70
CA VAL A 154 0.00 21.06 -3.64
C VAL A 154 0.71 21.28 -4.98
N TYR A 155 1.30 20.22 -5.52
CA TYR A 155 1.83 20.21 -6.89
C TYR A 155 0.69 20.03 -7.89
N THR A 156 0.36 21.07 -8.65
CA THR A 156 -0.84 21.11 -9.50
C THR A 156 -0.74 20.29 -10.78
N GLU A 157 0.47 19.90 -11.18
CA GLU A 157 0.70 19.02 -12.33
C GLU A 157 0.82 17.54 -11.92
N ALA A 158 0.50 17.21 -10.67
CA ALA A 158 0.49 15.83 -10.22
C ALA A 158 -0.55 15.02 -11.01
N LYS A 159 -0.16 13.81 -11.41
CA LYS A 159 -1.06 12.91 -12.15
C LYS A 159 -2.27 12.53 -11.30
N CYS A 160 -3.46 12.76 -11.82
CA CYS A 160 -4.67 12.11 -11.34
C CYS A 160 -4.74 10.71 -11.98
N TRP A 161 -4.82 9.66 -11.18
CA TRP A 161 -4.84 8.29 -11.64
C TRP A 161 -6.26 7.79 -11.88
N PHE A 162 -7.23 8.34 -11.16
CA PHE A 162 -8.64 8.05 -11.34
C PHE A 162 -9.52 9.26 -10.98
N GLU A 163 -10.68 9.36 -11.62
CA GLU A 163 -11.69 10.39 -11.36
C GLU A 163 -13.04 9.78 -10.96
N ASP A 164 -13.18 8.47 -11.10
CA ASP A 164 -14.39 7.74 -10.78
C ASP A 164 -14.66 7.72 -9.27
N THR A 165 -15.92 7.68 -8.89
CA THR A 165 -16.31 7.55 -7.49
C THR A 165 -16.27 6.08 -7.08
N VAL A 166 -15.62 5.79 -5.96
CA VAL A 166 -15.48 4.44 -5.39
C VAL A 166 -16.20 4.39 -4.05
N ASP A 167 -17.17 3.51 -3.92
CA ASP A 167 -17.91 3.27 -2.68
C ASP A 167 -17.76 1.82 -2.23
N TYR A 168 -17.37 1.63 -0.97
CA TYR A 168 -17.24 0.32 -0.35
C TYR A 168 -18.53 -0.08 0.34
N ASN A 169 -19.01 -1.29 0.06
CA ASN A 169 -20.12 -1.84 0.84
C ASN A 169 -19.63 -2.15 2.26
N PRO A 170 -20.34 -1.74 3.32
CA PRO A 170 -19.99 -2.06 4.70
C PRO A 170 -20.12 -3.56 5.04
N GLU A 171 -20.78 -4.34 4.20
CA GLU A 171 -20.84 -5.79 4.35
C GLU A 171 -19.54 -6.42 3.85
N VAL A 172 -18.68 -6.76 4.80
CA VAL A 172 -17.36 -7.35 4.57
C VAL A 172 -17.40 -8.81 4.99
N GLU A 173 -16.74 -9.67 4.25
CA GLU A 173 -16.61 -11.09 4.59
C GLU A 173 -15.15 -11.49 4.77
N ALA A 174 -14.75 -11.88 5.98
CA ALA A 174 -13.44 -12.48 6.21
C ALA A 174 -13.40 -13.92 5.66
N LEU A 175 -12.44 -14.16 4.76
CA LEU A 175 -12.34 -15.41 3.99
C LEU A 175 -11.38 -16.41 4.60
N ARG A 176 -10.11 -16.02 4.75
CA ARG A 176 -9.00 -16.90 5.13
C ARG A 176 -7.82 -16.11 5.67
N SER A 177 -6.86 -16.81 6.28
CA SER A 177 -5.54 -16.27 6.56
C SER A 177 -4.45 -17.05 5.83
N GLU A 178 -3.39 -16.36 5.45
CA GLU A 178 -2.17 -16.95 4.89
C GLU A 178 -0.98 -16.27 5.59
N GLY A 179 -0.30 -17.02 6.49
CA GLY A 179 0.68 -16.44 7.39
C GLY A 179 0.03 -15.42 8.33
N ASP A 180 0.57 -14.20 8.34
CA ASP A 180 0.09 -13.09 9.16
C ASP A 180 -0.99 -12.24 8.46
N VAL A 181 -1.27 -12.50 7.18
CA VAL A 181 -2.25 -11.76 6.40
C VAL A 181 -3.62 -12.42 6.48
N VAL A 182 -4.64 -11.65 6.80
CA VAL A 182 -6.05 -12.06 6.72
C VAL A 182 -6.67 -11.43 5.49
N TYR A 183 -7.31 -12.24 4.66
CA TYR A 183 -7.99 -11.79 3.45
C TYR A 183 -9.48 -11.63 3.69
N VAL A 184 -9.99 -10.48 3.27
CA VAL A 184 -11.42 -10.15 3.30
C VAL A 184 -11.95 -9.88 1.91
N MET A 185 -13.22 -10.17 1.69
CA MET A 185 -13.94 -9.82 0.48
C MET A 185 -14.80 -8.59 0.75
N VAL A 186 -14.71 -7.60 -0.14
CA VAL A 186 -15.50 -6.36 -0.10
C VAL A 186 -16.17 -6.17 -1.44
N LEU A 187 -17.48 -5.91 -1.44
CA LEU A 187 -18.17 -5.45 -2.63
C LEU A 187 -17.94 -3.95 -2.81
N VAL A 188 -17.47 -3.58 -3.97
CA VAL A 188 -17.14 -2.19 -4.31
C VAL A 188 -18.00 -1.73 -5.47
N THR A 189 -18.58 -0.56 -5.34
CA THR A 189 -19.33 0.12 -6.39
C THR A 189 -18.47 1.22 -6.98
N VAL A 190 -18.19 1.15 -8.27
CA VAL A 190 -17.47 2.17 -9.03
C VAL A 190 -18.44 2.88 -9.95
N THR A 191 -18.56 4.20 -9.79
CA THR A 191 -19.39 5.07 -10.64
C THR A 191 -18.49 5.90 -11.54
N SER A 192 -18.69 5.81 -12.85
CA SER A 192 -17.87 6.54 -13.83
C SER A 192 -18.05 8.05 -13.69
N HIS A 193 -16.92 8.78 -13.71
CA HIS A 193 -16.94 10.24 -13.75
C HIS A 193 -17.50 10.77 -15.07
N GLU A 194 -17.18 10.12 -16.19
CA GLU A 194 -17.64 10.56 -17.52
C GLU A 194 -19.13 10.27 -17.77
N ASP A 195 -19.64 9.18 -17.17
CA ASP A 195 -21.02 8.73 -17.33
C ASP A 195 -21.55 8.18 -16.01
N PRO A 196 -22.21 9.04 -15.18
CA PRO A 196 -22.74 8.63 -13.88
C PRO A 196 -23.81 7.51 -13.92
N GLU A 197 -24.37 7.19 -15.08
CA GLU A 197 -25.28 6.06 -15.26
C GLU A 197 -24.51 4.72 -15.38
N LYS A 198 -23.22 4.81 -15.70
CA LYS A 198 -22.33 3.64 -15.78
C LYS A 198 -21.79 3.30 -14.40
N VAL A 199 -22.40 2.28 -13.80
CA VAL A 199 -22.04 1.77 -12.48
C VAL A 199 -21.55 0.33 -12.60
N MET A 200 -20.43 0.01 -11.98
CA MET A 200 -19.88 -1.34 -11.87
C MET A 200 -19.81 -1.79 -10.41
N ASN A 201 -20.15 -3.07 -10.20
CA ASN A 201 -19.95 -3.72 -8.91
C ASN A 201 -18.83 -4.75 -9.03
N ILE A 202 -17.84 -4.66 -8.14
CA ILE A 202 -16.62 -5.47 -8.16
C ILE A 202 -16.45 -6.12 -6.79
N ASN A 203 -16.15 -7.42 -6.76
CA ASN A 203 -15.71 -8.09 -5.56
C ASN A 203 -14.18 -7.91 -5.44
N LEU A 204 -13.75 -7.21 -4.41
CA LEU A 204 -12.35 -6.96 -4.14
C LEU A 204 -11.88 -7.81 -2.96
N GLU A 205 -10.82 -8.56 -3.14
CA GLU A 205 -10.10 -9.23 -2.07
C GLU A 205 -8.99 -8.32 -1.55
N ILE A 206 -8.99 -8.04 -0.26
CA ILE A 206 -8.07 -7.13 0.42
C ILE A 206 -7.34 -7.90 1.52
N GLY A 207 -6.02 -7.71 1.61
CA GLY A 207 -5.18 -8.23 2.70
C GLY A 207 -5.15 -7.26 3.88
N LEU A 208 -5.26 -7.81 5.09
CA LEU A 208 -5.06 -7.09 6.34
C LEU A 208 -3.97 -7.76 7.16
N VAL A 209 -3.21 -6.97 7.88
CA VAL A 209 -2.26 -7.42 8.91
C VAL A 209 -2.62 -6.77 10.24
N GLU A 210 -2.33 -7.46 11.33
CA GLU A 210 -2.49 -6.88 12.67
C GLU A 210 -1.11 -6.41 13.15
N GLU A 211 -1.03 -5.13 13.48
CA GLU A 211 0.11 -4.47 14.10
C GLU A 211 -0.13 -4.27 15.61
N GLU A 212 0.81 -3.67 16.34
CA GLU A 212 0.72 -3.54 17.80
C GLU A 212 -0.54 -2.79 18.28
N ASP A 213 -1.03 -1.84 17.48
CA ASP A 213 -2.14 -0.96 17.81
C ASP A 213 -3.42 -1.23 16.99
N GLY A 214 -3.48 -2.35 16.26
CA GLY A 214 -4.67 -2.84 15.56
C GLY A 214 -4.44 -3.25 14.11
N TRP A 215 -5.53 -3.50 13.41
CA TRP A 215 -5.54 -3.96 12.03
C TRP A 215 -5.16 -2.85 11.03
N ARG A 216 -4.47 -3.23 9.96
CA ARG A 216 -4.04 -2.36 8.85
C ARG A 216 -4.30 -3.02 7.51
N LEU A 217 -4.57 -2.22 6.50
CA LEU A 217 -4.64 -2.67 5.11
C LEU A 217 -3.23 -2.94 4.57
N ASP A 218 -3.00 -4.15 4.08
CA ASP A 218 -1.73 -4.58 3.49
C ASP A 218 -1.83 -4.75 1.96
N SER A 219 -2.81 -4.12 1.37
CA SER A 219 -3.01 -4.10 -0.07
C SER A 219 -3.65 -2.78 -0.51
N PRO A 220 -3.40 -2.33 -1.75
CA PRO A 220 -4.09 -1.18 -2.30
C PRO A 220 -5.58 -1.49 -2.43
N THR A 221 -6.41 -0.49 -2.16
CA THR A 221 -7.87 -0.59 -2.27
C THR A 221 -8.42 0.04 -3.56
N TYR A 222 -7.60 0.74 -4.33
CA TYR A 222 -7.99 1.44 -5.57
C TYR A 222 -7.33 0.92 -6.84
N ALA A 223 -6.04 0.54 -6.82
CA ALA A 223 -5.24 0.27 -8.02
C ALA A 223 -5.72 -0.94 -8.84
N LYS A 224 -6.32 -1.93 -8.20
CA LYS A 224 -6.88 -3.09 -8.90
C LYS A 224 -8.05 -2.77 -9.83
N TYR A 225 -8.71 -1.61 -9.67
CA TYR A 225 -9.85 -1.25 -10.51
C TYR A 225 -9.44 -0.83 -11.91
N TYR A 226 -8.24 -0.25 -12.06
CA TYR A 226 -7.79 0.34 -13.32
C TYR A 226 -6.95 -0.60 -14.17
N GLU A 227 -6.14 -1.46 -13.55
CA GLU A 227 -5.31 -2.41 -14.29
C GLU A 227 -6.12 -3.51 -14.97
N ASP A 228 -7.20 -3.98 -14.32
CA ASP A 228 -8.02 -5.09 -14.83
C ASP A 228 -9.08 -4.66 -15.87
N TYR A 229 -9.41 -3.36 -15.98
CA TYR A 229 -10.49 -2.86 -16.84
C TYR A 229 -10.04 -1.94 -17.97
N THR A 230 -8.77 -1.58 -18.04
CA THR A 230 -8.17 -0.74 -19.11
C THR A 230 -7.25 -1.52 -20.04
N SER A 231 -7.08 -2.82 -19.85
CA SER A 231 -6.26 -3.72 -20.70
C SER A 231 -7.07 -4.40 -21.80
#